data_99d197c01abd2d020e6d119bcc40bc6f
#
_entry.id   99d197c01abd2d020e6d119bcc40bc6f
#
_cell.length_a   1.000
_cell.length_b   1.000
_cell.length_c   1.000
_cell.angle_alpha   90.00
_cell.angle_beta   90.00
_cell.angle_gamma   90.00
#
_symmetry.space_group_name_H-M   'P 1'
#
loop_
_entity.id
_entity.type
_entity.pdbx_description
1 polymer ?
#
loop_
_entity_poly.entity_id
_entity_poly.type
_entity_poly.pdbx_seq_one_letter_code
_entity_poly.pdbx_strand_id
1 'polypeptide(L)'
;ILVDARHGVMTQTRRHTFIASLLGIKHIVVAINKMDLVGYSENIYQEIKSDYAAFSAKLDITDPRYLPMSALLGDNVVTTSAKMPWYEGAPLMTMLENIQIVSDKNLSDFRFPVQYVNRPNLNFRGYCGTIASGIVKPGDNVTVMPSRKESRVKSIITYEGKVAESFSPQAVTLTLEDDIDVSRGDMIVHPNNIPYFTDRLDAQIVWMSEVPMTPGTQYLIKLGTRKVTGILSDIHFKTDVNTLEQVLGDSLSLNEIGRCKIVLTQRVAFDTYQANRRTG
;
A
#
# COMPACT_ATOMS: atom_id res chain seq x y z
N ILE A 1 8.18 -12.85 2.63
CA ILE A 1 7.26 -13.93 3.01
C ILE A 1 8.07 -15.07 3.61
N LEU A 2 7.69 -15.52 4.82
CA LEU A 2 8.37 -16.61 5.51
C LEU A 2 7.65 -17.94 5.24
N VAL A 3 8.42 -18.97 4.90
CA VAL A 3 7.95 -20.35 4.75
C VAL A 3 8.75 -21.25 5.69
N ASP A 4 8.08 -22.07 6.48
CA ASP A 4 8.73 -23.06 7.33
C ASP A 4 9.10 -24.30 6.47
N ALA A 5 10.39 -24.61 6.37
CA ALA A 5 10.90 -25.71 5.54
C ALA A 5 10.28 -27.09 5.88
N ARG A 6 9.79 -27.27 7.11
CA ARG A 6 9.13 -28.52 7.55
C ARG A 6 7.71 -28.69 6.99
N HIS A 7 7.03 -27.59 6.65
CA HIS A 7 5.62 -27.58 6.31
C HIS A 7 5.33 -27.13 4.88
N GLY A 8 6.29 -26.46 4.23
CA GLY A 8 6.12 -25.95 2.87
C GLY A 8 5.10 -24.81 2.74
N VAL A 9 4.48 -24.71 1.58
CA VAL A 9 3.54 -23.62 1.25
C VAL A 9 2.16 -23.90 1.87
N MET A 10 1.88 -23.24 2.98
CA MET A 10 0.62 -23.36 3.74
C MET A 10 -0.43 -22.35 3.25
N THR A 11 -1.71 -22.53 3.63
CA THR A 11 -2.80 -21.59 3.37
C THR A 11 -2.45 -20.17 3.81
N GLN A 12 -1.76 -20.01 4.94
CA GLN A 12 -1.33 -18.69 5.42
C GLN A 12 -0.28 -18.07 4.50
N THR A 13 0.66 -18.87 3.96
CA THR A 13 1.64 -18.42 2.97
C THR A 13 0.94 -17.90 1.72
N ARG A 14 -0.03 -18.66 1.20
CA ARG A 14 -0.85 -18.28 0.03
C ARG A 14 -1.64 -17.00 0.30
N ARG A 15 -2.26 -16.87 1.47
CA ARG A 15 -2.99 -15.67 1.89
C ARG A 15 -2.08 -14.43 1.90
N HIS A 16 -0.93 -14.52 2.54
CA HIS A 16 0.02 -13.39 2.61
C HIS A 16 0.54 -13.01 1.22
N THR A 17 0.79 -14.00 0.36
CA THR A 17 1.20 -13.77 -1.03
C THR A 17 0.09 -13.07 -1.81
N PHE A 18 -1.16 -13.53 -1.68
CA PHE A 18 -2.30 -12.90 -2.35
C PHE A 18 -2.51 -11.46 -1.86
N ILE A 19 -2.42 -11.21 -0.54
CA ILE A 19 -2.50 -9.84 0.01
C ILE A 19 -1.36 -8.97 -0.54
N ALA A 20 -0.13 -9.49 -0.60
CA ALA A 20 0.99 -8.75 -1.17
C ALA A 20 0.77 -8.38 -2.65
N SER A 21 0.18 -9.28 -3.43
CA SER A 21 -0.23 -9.03 -4.80
C SER A 21 -1.32 -7.94 -4.88
N LEU A 22 -2.39 -8.03 -4.09
CA LEU A 22 -3.44 -7.01 -4.01
C LEU A 22 -2.88 -5.63 -3.64
N LEU A 23 -1.92 -5.60 -2.72
CA LEU A 23 -1.21 -4.38 -2.34
C LEU A 23 -0.22 -3.92 -3.43
N GLY A 24 -0.06 -4.66 -4.53
CA GLY A 24 0.84 -4.36 -5.63
C GLY A 24 2.31 -4.30 -5.19
N ILE A 25 2.71 -5.13 -4.22
CA ILE A 25 4.12 -5.23 -3.78
C ILE A 25 4.89 -5.96 -4.88
N LYS A 26 5.83 -5.27 -5.53
CA LYS A 26 6.57 -5.78 -6.68
C LYS A 26 7.75 -6.67 -6.30
N HIS A 27 8.40 -6.38 -5.18
CA HIS A 27 9.59 -7.10 -4.74
C HIS A 27 9.24 -8.05 -3.60
N ILE A 28 9.23 -9.35 -3.89
CA ILE A 28 8.93 -10.38 -2.92
C ILE A 28 10.16 -11.27 -2.72
N VAL A 29 10.57 -11.41 -1.46
CA VAL A 29 11.56 -12.39 -1.03
C VAL A 29 10.84 -13.50 -0.28
N VAL A 30 10.96 -14.72 -0.76
CA VAL A 30 10.44 -15.94 -0.13
C VAL A 30 11.55 -16.56 0.67
N ALA A 31 11.55 -16.33 1.97
CA ALA A 31 12.55 -16.87 2.88
C ALA A 31 12.07 -18.22 3.41
N ILE A 32 12.70 -19.29 2.92
CA ILE A 32 12.47 -20.68 3.34
C ILE A 32 13.33 -20.92 4.59
N ASN A 33 12.69 -20.71 5.73
CA ASN A 33 13.36 -20.71 7.04
C ASN A 33 13.32 -22.07 7.72
N LYS A 34 14.17 -22.25 8.73
CA LYS A 34 14.36 -23.49 9.50
C LYS A 34 14.96 -24.62 8.68
N MET A 35 15.84 -24.28 7.74
CA MET A 35 16.56 -25.27 6.95
C MET A 35 17.43 -26.23 7.81
N ASP A 36 17.85 -25.76 8.99
CA ASP A 36 18.52 -26.56 10.01
C ASP A 36 17.70 -27.78 10.48
N LEU A 37 16.36 -27.62 10.54
CA LEU A 37 15.46 -28.70 10.99
C LEU A 37 15.13 -29.73 9.90
N VAL A 38 15.55 -29.48 8.66
CA VAL A 38 15.40 -30.41 7.52
C VAL A 38 16.75 -30.80 6.92
N GLY A 39 17.82 -30.70 7.72
CA GLY A 39 19.19 -31.12 7.33
C GLY A 39 19.75 -30.32 6.16
N TYR A 40 19.33 -29.07 5.95
CA TYR A 40 19.76 -28.21 4.84
C TYR A 40 19.54 -28.81 3.45
N SER A 41 18.47 -29.60 3.30
CA SER A 41 18.16 -30.38 2.10
C SER A 41 17.81 -29.45 0.91
N GLU A 42 18.59 -29.59 -0.17
CA GLU A 42 18.30 -28.93 -1.45
C GLU A 42 16.96 -29.39 -2.05
N ASN A 43 16.66 -30.69 -1.95
CA ASN A 43 15.40 -31.23 -2.50
C ASN A 43 14.16 -30.56 -1.88
N ILE A 44 14.13 -30.40 -0.56
CA ILE A 44 13.04 -29.71 0.15
C ILE A 44 12.94 -28.24 -0.28
N TYR A 45 14.09 -27.58 -0.44
CA TYR A 45 14.10 -26.20 -0.94
C TYR A 45 13.51 -26.11 -2.35
N GLN A 46 13.90 -26.98 -3.28
CA GLN A 46 13.42 -26.97 -4.67
C GLN A 46 11.93 -27.32 -4.75
N GLU A 47 11.44 -28.24 -3.93
CA GLU A 47 10.01 -28.57 -3.84
C GLU A 47 9.20 -27.36 -3.40
N ILE A 48 9.58 -26.69 -2.31
CA ILE A 48 8.89 -25.48 -1.80
C ILE A 48 8.95 -24.34 -2.82
N LYS A 49 10.10 -24.14 -3.46
CA LYS A 49 10.27 -23.13 -4.51
C LYS A 49 9.34 -23.39 -5.69
N SER A 50 9.23 -24.66 -6.13
CA SER A 50 8.35 -25.05 -7.24
C SER A 50 6.86 -24.84 -6.88
N ASP A 51 6.42 -25.27 -5.70
CA ASP A 51 5.04 -25.10 -5.24
C ASP A 51 4.66 -23.61 -5.11
N TYR A 52 5.56 -22.80 -4.52
CA TYR A 52 5.35 -21.37 -4.42
C TYR A 52 5.32 -20.69 -5.80
N ALA A 53 6.21 -21.05 -6.71
CA ALA A 53 6.26 -20.51 -8.06
C ALA A 53 4.97 -20.83 -8.84
N ALA A 54 4.47 -22.05 -8.75
CA ALA A 54 3.21 -22.47 -9.39
C ALA A 54 1.99 -21.67 -8.85
N PHE A 55 2.00 -21.33 -7.57
CA PHE A 55 0.95 -20.48 -6.97
C PHE A 55 1.11 -19.00 -7.39
N SER A 56 2.32 -18.44 -7.25
CA SER A 56 2.58 -17.03 -7.53
C SER A 56 2.43 -16.66 -9.01
N ALA A 57 2.62 -17.61 -9.93
CA ALA A 57 2.40 -17.43 -11.36
C ALA A 57 0.93 -17.09 -11.72
N LYS A 58 -0.04 -17.39 -10.83
CA LYS A 58 -1.44 -17.02 -10.98
C LYS A 58 -1.75 -15.60 -10.49
N LEU A 59 -0.76 -14.91 -9.93
CA LEU A 59 -0.84 -13.59 -9.36
C LEU A 59 0.08 -12.63 -10.14
N ASP A 60 -0.15 -11.33 -10.04
CA ASP A 60 0.71 -10.30 -10.67
C ASP A 60 2.07 -10.14 -9.93
N ILE A 61 2.72 -11.27 -9.63
CA ILE A 61 4.04 -11.30 -8.98
C ILE A 61 5.07 -11.75 -10.02
N THR A 62 5.90 -10.80 -10.46
CA THR A 62 6.74 -11.00 -11.64
C THR A 62 8.10 -11.66 -11.35
N ASP A 63 8.67 -11.49 -10.16
CA ASP A 63 10.01 -12.03 -9.85
C ASP A 63 10.20 -12.28 -8.35
N PRO A 64 9.63 -13.37 -7.80
CA PRO A 64 9.86 -13.73 -6.42
C PRO A 64 11.26 -14.29 -6.26
N ARG A 65 12.04 -13.73 -5.34
CA ARG A 65 13.38 -14.21 -4.99
C ARG A 65 13.30 -15.23 -3.88
N TYR A 66 14.02 -16.35 -4.01
CA TYR A 66 13.97 -17.45 -3.04
C TYR A 66 15.26 -17.52 -2.25
N LEU A 67 15.14 -17.67 -0.94
CA LEU A 67 16.27 -17.71 -0.02
C LEU A 67 16.10 -18.84 0.99
N PRO A 68 16.95 -19.88 0.98
CA PRO A 68 17.01 -20.86 2.05
C PRO A 68 17.80 -20.30 3.23
N MET A 69 17.27 -20.39 4.45
CA MET A 69 17.92 -19.82 5.62
C MET A 69 17.62 -20.58 6.92
N SER A 70 18.44 -20.35 7.93
CA SER A 70 18.12 -20.59 9.33
C SER A 70 18.27 -19.28 10.11
N ALA A 71 17.15 -18.66 10.45
CA ALA A 71 17.16 -17.44 11.23
C ALA A 71 17.74 -17.65 12.64
N LEU A 72 17.53 -18.86 13.22
CA LEU A 72 18.02 -19.20 14.54
C LEU A 72 19.55 -19.31 14.58
N LEU A 73 20.14 -19.95 13.57
CA LEU A 73 21.58 -20.21 13.50
C LEU A 73 22.35 -19.18 12.66
N GLY A 74 21.64 -18.24 12.03
CA GLY A 74 22.24 -17.18 11.20
C GLY A 74 22.63 -17.60 9.79
N ASP A 75 22.33 -18.85 9.38
CA ASP A 75 22.68 -19.37 8.06
C ASP A 75 21.94 -18.58 6.96
N ASN A 76 22.68 -17.99 6.01
CA ASN A 76 22.20 -17.14 4.92
C ASN A 76 21.42 -15.87 5.39
N VAL A 77 21.64 -15.41 6.61
CA VAL A 77 21.06 -14.14 7.08
C VAL A 77 21.95 -12.97 6.70
N VAL A 78 23.17 -12.92 7.23
CA VAL A 78 24.17 -11.87 6.96
C VAL A 78 25.24 -12.36 5.98
N THR A 79 25.71 -13.58 6.17
CA THR A 79 26.73 -14.23 5.35
C THR A 79 26.20 -15.52 4.75
N THR A 80 26.78 -15.95 3.63
CA THR A 80 26.47 -17.25 3.02
C THR A 80 26.85 -18.41 3.94
N SER A 81 26.00 -19.42 4.00
CA SER A 81 26.23 -20.61 4.83
C SER A 81 27.01 -21.69 4.09
N ALA A 82 28.06 -22.20 4.71
CA ALA A 82 28.81 -23.37 4.21
C ALA A 82 27.98 -24.68 4.25
N LYS A 83 26.86 -24.70 4.97
CA LYS A 83 25.96 -25.87 5.09
C LYS A 83 25.03 -26.02 3.89
N MET A 84 24.92 -24.98 3.06
CA MET A 84 24.11 -24.96 1.84
C MET A 84 24.97 -24.57 0.62
N PRO A 85 26.01 -25.35 0.28
CA PRO A 85 26.93 -25.02 -0.82
C PRO A 85 26.25 -25.02 -2.20
N TRP A 86 25.07 -25.62 -2.31
CA TRP A 86 24.23 -25.66 -3.51
C TRP A 86 23.48 -24.35 -3.74
N TYR A 87 23.42 -23.43 -2.74
CA TYR A 87 22.78 -22.14 -2.88
C TYR A 87 23.82 -21.08 -3.29
N GLU A 88 23.73 -20.63 -4.52
CA GLU A 88 24.61 -19.61 -5.10
C GLU A 88 24.10 -18.15 -4.94
N GLY A 89 22.94 -17.97 -4.30
CA GLY A 89 22.33 -16.65 -4.11
C GLY A 89 22.94 -15.84 -2.97
N ALA A 90 22.59 -14.56 -2.91
CA ALA A 90 23.01 -13.67 -1.84
C ALA A 90 22.28 -13.96 -0.52
N PRO A 91 22.88 -13.69 0.65
CA PRO A 91 22.22 -13.76 1.94
C PRO A 91 21.16 -12.64 2.06
N LEU A 92 20.26 -12.78 3.05
CA LEU A 92 19.08 -11.92 3.22
C LEU A 92 19.44 -10.43 3.27
N MET A 93 20.41 -10.05 4.09
CA MET A 93 20.78 -8.63 4.26
C MET A 93 21.29 -8.02 2.96
N THR A 94 22.19 -8.70 2.27
CA THR A 94 22.71 -8.27 0.97
C THR A 94 21.60 -8.15 -0.06
N MET A 95 20.64 -9.09 -0.07
CA MET A 95 19.50 -9.06 -0.98
C MET A 95 18.61 -7.85 -0.70
N LEU A 96 18.32 -7.53 0.58
CA LEU A 96 17.47 -6.39 0.97
C LEU A 96 18.16 -5.05 0.68
N GLU A 97 19.45 -4.93 0.90
CA GLU A 97 20.23 -3.70 0.64
C GLU A 97 20.34 -3.36 -0.86
N ASN A 98 20.29 -4.36 -1.73
CA ASN A 98 20.43 -4.19 -3.19
C ASN A 98 19.09 -4.09 -3.95
N ILE A 99 17.95 -4.13 -3.26
CA ILE A 99 16.64 -3.94 -3.91
C ILE A 99 16.49 -2.47 -4.32
N GLN A 100 16.34 -2.23 -5.63
CA GLN A 100 16.09 -0.90 -6.17
C GLN A 100 14.59 -0.57 -6.13
N ILE A 101 14.19 0.36 -5.24
CA ILE A 101 12.78 0.77 -5.03
C ILE A 101 12.42 2.02 -5.86
N VAL A 102 13.37 2.58 -6.62
CA VAL A 102 13.28 3.94 -7.18
C VAL A 102 12.24 4.08 -8.31
N SER A 103 11.90 3.00 -9.03
CA SER A 103 11.04 3.07 -10.24
C SER A 103 9.53 3.17 -9.97
N ASP A 104 9.08 3.14 -8.72
CA ASP A 104 7.67 2.98 -8.38
C ASP A 104 6.95 4.28 -7.99
N LYS A 105 7.59 5.45 -8.14
CA LYS A 105 7.01 6.73 -7.75
C LYS A 105 6.20 7.32 -8.90
N ASN A 106 4.90 7.56 -8.68
CA ASN A 106 4.10 8.40 -9.55
C ASN A 106 4.49 9.87 -9.33
N LEU A 107 5.22 10.45 -10.28
CA LEU A 107 5.67 11.84 -10.25
C LEU A 107 4.79 12.78 -11.10
N SER A 108 3.80 12.26 -11.82
CA SER A 108 2.94 13.04 -12.72
C SER A 108 1.68 13.56 -12.03
N ASP A 109 1.04 12.75 -11.20
CA ASP A 109 -0.25 13.08 -10.60
C ASP A 109 -0.05 13.74 -9.23
N PHE A 110 -0.11 15.06 -9.17
CA PHE A 110 0.06 15.76 -7.89
C PHE A 110 -1.12 15.50 -6.97
N ARG A 111 -0.84 14.92 -5.80
CA ARG A 111 -1.80 14.65 -4.72
C ARG A 111 -1.20 15.07 -3.38
N PHE A 112 -1.86 16.01 -2.75
CA PHE A 112 -1.48 16.52 -1.43
C PHE A 112 -2.65 16.47 -0.45
N PRO A 113 -2.84 15.33 0.26
CA PRO A 113 -3.84 15.23 1.32
C PRO A 113 -3.47 16.12 2.51
N VAL A 114 -4.34 17.06 2.85
CA VAL A 114 -4.13 17.98 3.97
C VAL A 114 -4.30 17.25 5.29
N GLN A 115 -3.23 17.22 6.10
CA GLN A 115 -3.20 16.57 7.41
C GLN A 115 -3.50 17.55 8.54
N TYR A 116 -3.03 18.79 8.41
CA TYR A 116 -3.15 19.81 9.41
C TYR A 116 -3.13 21.21 8.76
N VAL A 117 -3.91 22.15 9.31
CA VAL A 117 -3.88 23.56 8.91
C VAL A 117 -3.18 24.35 10.00
N ASN A 118 -2.01 24.90 9.68
CA ASN A 118 -1.22 25.70 10.58
C ASN A 118 -1.54 27.18 10.42
N ARG A 119 -2.09 27.81 11.46
CA ARG A 119 -2.45 29.23 11.48
C ARG A 119 -1.98 29.87 12.78
N PRO A 120 -0.65 30.06 12.95
CA PRO A 120 -0.08 30.61 14.19
C PRO A 120 -0.45 32.08 14.41
N ASN A 121 -0.79 32.82 13.36
CA ASN A 121 -1.22 34.21 13.38
C ASN A 121 -2.12 34.53 12.18
N LEU A 122 -2.65 35.77 12.14
CA LEU A 122 -3.58 36.21 11.08
C LEU A 122 -2.94 36.31 9.68
N ASN A 123 -1.62 36.46 9.62
CA ASN A 123 -0.89 36.68 8.37
C ASN A 123 -0.31 35.40 7.75
N PHE A 124 -0.46 34.25 8.42
CA PHE A 124 0.07 32.97 7.94
C PHE A 124 -1.01 31.89 7.98
N ARG A 125 -1.21 31.25 6.85
CA ARG A 125 -2.02 30.05 6.71
C ARG A 125 -1.26 29.01 5.89
N GLY A 126 -0.84 27.94 6.55
CA GLY A 126 -0.08 26.84 5.95
C GLY A 126 -0.85 25.54 5.99
N TYR A 127 -0.83 24.79 4.90
CA TYR A 127 -1.47 23.49 4.78
C TYR A 127 -0.36 22.44 4.87
N CYS A 128 -0.35 21.69 5.96
CA CYS A 128 0.67 20.69 6.26
C CYS A 128 0.23 19.30 5.80
N GLY A 129 1.12 18.58 5.17
CA GLY A 129 0.86 17.21 4.69
C GLY A 129 2.09 16.56 4.11
N THR A 130 1.91 15.32 3.65
CA THR A 130 2.90 14.59 2.86
C THR A 130 2.41 14.52 1.42
N ILE A 131 3.24 14.87 0.46
CA ILE A 131 2.94 14.71 -0.95
C ILE A 131 2.77 13.22 -1.24
N ALA A 132 1.56 12.80 -1.60
CA ALA A 132 1.24 11.40 -1.86
C ALA A 132 1.79 10.95 -3.21
N SER A 133 1.72 11.82 -4.22
CA SER A 133 2.31 11.63 -5.55
C SER A 133 2.53 12.98 -6.24
N GLY A 134 3.28 12.96 -7.35
CA GLY A 134 3.54 14.12 -8.18
C GLY A 134 4.63 15.04 -7.64
N ILE A 135 4.76 16.16 -8.34
CA ILE A 135 5.71 17.26 -8.07
C ILE A 135 4.89 18.53 -7.94
N VAL A 136 5.35 19.48 -7.14
CA VAL A 136 4.74 20.81 -6.98
C VAL A 136 5.80 21.88 -6.87
N LYS A 137 5.52 23.06 -7.47
CA LYS A 137 6.38 24.26 -7.45
C LYS A 137 5.59 25.49 -7.00
N PRO A 138 6.22 26.49 -6.40
CA PRO A 138 5.63 27.80 -6.25
C PRO A 138 5.20 28.35 -7.62
N GLY A 139 4.00 28.92 -7.69
CA GLY A 139 3.39 29.41 -8.94
C GLY A 139 2.47 28.39 -9.63
N ASP A 140 2.48 27.12 -9.25
CA ASP A 140 1.58 26.12 -9.81
C ASP A 140 0.12 26.42 -9.45
N ASN A 141 -0.78 26.32 -10.42
CA ASN A 141 -2.20 26.37 -10.19
C ASN A 141 -2.67 25.07 -9.53
N VAL A 142 -3.51 25.22 -8.52
CA VAL A 142 -4.05 24.09 -7.75
C VAL A 142 -5.54 24.20 -7.53
N THR A 143 -6.20 23.06 -7.39
CA THR A 143 -7.61 22.92 -7.05
C THR A 143 -7.72 22.17 -5.73
N VAL A 144 -8.60 22.64 -4.85
CA VAL A 144 -8.89 22.02 -3.55
C VAL A 144 -10.12 21.11 -3.67
N MET A 145 -9.97 19.83 -3.42
CA MET A 145 -11.11 18.91 -3.36
C MET A 145 -11.58 18.72 -1.90
N PRO A 146 -12.89 18.73 -1.62
CA PRO A 146 -14.02 18.65 -2.56
C PRO A 146 -14.57 20.00 -3.06
N SER A 147 -14.14 21.12 -2.49
CA SER A 147 -14.74 22.45 -2.75
C SER A 147 -14.60 22.93 -4.20
N ARG A 148 -13.63 22.39 -4.93
CA ARG A 148 -13.21 22.80 -6.28
C ARG A 148 -12.75 24.26 -6.37
N LYS A 149 -12.42 24.88 -5.23
CA LYS A 149 -11.81 26.21 -5.23
C LYS A 149 -10.41 26.14 -5.81
N GLU A 150 -10.08 27.11 -6.62
CA GLU A 150 -8.77 27.23 -7.27
C GLU A 150 -7.93 28.28 -6.59
N SER A 151 -6.64 28.11 -6.60
CA SER A 151 -5.64 29.06 -6.14
C SER A 151 -4.28 28.74 -6.77
N ARG A 152 -3.26 29.46 -6.35
CA ARG A 152 -1.87 29.21 -6.76
C ARG A 152 -0.99 28.95 -5.56
N VAL A 153 -0.02 28.04 -5.71
CA VAL A 153 0.98 27.76 -4.66
C VAL A 153 1.87 29.00 -4.50
N LYS A 154 1.83 29.62 -3.32
CA LYS A 154 2.65 30.80 -3.00
C LYS A 154 4.05 30.39 -2.55
N SER A 155 4.15 29.38 -1.68
CA SER A 155 5.46 28.84 -1.23
C SER A 155 5.31 27.41 -0.71
N ILE A 156 6.43 26.70 -0.72
CA ILE A 156 6.61 25.37 -0.17
C ILE A 156 7.64 25.48 0.95
N ILE A 157 7.29 25.00 2.15
CA ILE A 157 8.12 25.14 3.34
C ILE A 157 8.39 23.74 3.89
N THR A 158 9.67 23.43 4.07
CA THR A 158 10.18 22.22 4.73
C THR A 158 10.78 22.59 6.09
N TYR A 159 11.31 21.62 6.82
CA TYR A 159 12.06 21.88 8.05
C TYR A 159 13.28 22.79 7.80
N GLU A 160 13.92 22.67 6.65
CA GLU A 160 15.12 23.45 6.27
C GLU A 160 14.78 24.85 5.72
N GLY A 161 13.49 25.15 5.52
CA GLY A 161 13.03 26.43 4.99
C GLY A 161 12.24 26.32 3.69
N LYS A 162 12.20 27.42 2.92
CA LYS A 162 11.50 27.47 1.63
C LYS A 162 12.30 26.75 0.55
N VAL A 163 11.57 25.99 -0.27
CA VAL A 163 12.15 25.24 -1.40
C VAL A 163 11.49 25.65 -2.71
N ALA A 164 12.22 25.52 -3.81
CA ALA A 164 11.75 25.85 -5.17
C ALA A 164 10.89 24.73 -5.78
N GLU A 165 10.98 23.52 -5.26
CA GLU A 165 10.25 22.35 -5.74
C GLU A 165 10.13 21.31 -4.62
N SER A 166 9.05 20.53 -4.64
CA SER A 166 8.90 19.37 -3.74
C SER A 166 8.15 18.24 -4.45
N PHE A 167 8.40 17.00 -4.03
CA PHE A 167 7.87 15.80 -4.67
C PHE A 167 7.54 14.70 -3.67
N SER A 168 6.84 13.69 -4.11
CA SER A 168 6.52 12.51 -3.27
C SER A 168 7.79 11.73 -2.87
N PRO A 169 7.92 11.34 -1.59
CA PRO A 169 6.98 11.45 -0.46
C PRO A 169 7.35 12.54 0.58
N GLN A 170 7.76 13.71 0.16
CA GLN A 170 8.21 14.76 1.09
C GLN A 170 7.06 15.31 1.94
N ALA A 171 7.34 15.53 3.23
CA ALA A 171 6.44 16.23 4.15
C ALA A 171 6.71 17.74 4.07
N VAL A 172 5.68 18.51 3.73
CA VAL A 172 5.79 19.96 3.48
C VAL A 172 4.61 20.74 4.04
N THR A 173 4.79 22.04 4.16
CA THR A 173 3.73 23.01 4.36
C THR A 173 3.57 23.84 3.08
N LEU A 174 2.40 23.77 2.46
CA LEU A 174 2.05 24.62 1.33
C LEU A 174 1.34 25.89 1.84
N THR A 175 1.67 27.03 1.25
CA THR A 175 0.87 28.26 1.38
C THR A 175 0.29 28.60 0.03
N LEU A 176 -0.93 29.15 0.01
CA LEU A 176 -1.61 29.56 -1.22
C LEU A 176 -1.65 31.09 -1.33
N GLU A 177 -1.84 31.60 -2.54
CA GLU A 177 -1.94 33.04 -2.78
C GLU A 177 -3.26 33.59 -2.22
N ASP A 178 -4.35 32.82 -2.39
CA ASP A 178 -5.68 33.21 -1.93
C ASP A 178 -5.99 32.61 -0.56
N ASP A 179 -6.75 33.35 0.27
CA ASP A 179 -7.25 32.85 1.55
C ASP A 179 -8.55 32.05 1.33
N ILE A 180 -8.39 30.83 0.79
CA ILE A 180 -9.49 29.90 0.56
C ILE A 180 -9.63 28.93 1.73
N ASP A 181 -10.86 28.48 1.95
CA ASP A 181 -11.14 27.52 3.02
C ASP A 181 -10.70 26.10 2.61
N VAL A 182 -9.72 25.60 3.35
CA VAL A 182 -9.14 24.24 3.21
C VAL A 182 -9.02 23.65 4.60
N SER A 183 -9.49 22.43 4.75
CA SER A 183 -9.52 21.72 6.04
C SER A 183 -8.74 20.42 6.00
N ARG A 184 -8.46 19.86 7.18
CA ARG A 184 -7.94 18.49 7.27
C ARG A 184 -8.89 17.51 6.56
N GLY A 185 -8.34 16.67 5.72
CA GLY A 185 -9.09 15.70 4.93
C GLY A 185 -9.41 16.17 3.52
N ASP A 186 -9.18 17.44 3.21
CA ASP A 186 -9.22 17.93 1.83
C ASP A 186 -7.95 17.52 1.08
N MET A 187 -8.01 17.55 -0.24
CA MET A 187 -6.89 17.20 -1.10
C MET A 187 -6.60 18.34 -2.07
N ILE A 188 -5.35 18.79 -2.10
CA ILE A 188 -4.88 19.79 -3.07
C ILE A 188 -4.29 19.02 -4.25
N VAL A 189 -4.72 19.37 -5.47
CA VAL A 189 -4.37 18.69 -6.72
C VAL A 189 -4.11 19.71 -7.84
N HIS A 190 -3.48 19.28 -8.93
CA HIS A 190 -3.42 20.12 -10.15
C HIS A 190 -4.79 20.15 -10.85
N PRO A 191 -5.22 21.31 -11.43
CA PRO A 191 -6.57 21.48 -11.95
C PRO A 191 -6.89 20.55 -13.14
N ASN A 192 -5.87 20.18 -13.92
CA ASN A 192 -6.04 19.31 -15.10
C ASN A 192 -5.96 17.81 -14.78
N ASN A 193 -5.78 17.45 -13.52
CA ASN A 193 -5.64 16.06 -13.09
C ASN A 193 -6.37 15.85 -11.75
N ILE A 194 -7.71 15.84 -11.82
CA ILE A 194 -8.60 15.71 -10.67
C ILE A 194 -8.84 14.23 -10.37
N PRO A 195 -8.74 13.78 -9.09
CA PRO A 195 -9.06 12.42 -8.67
C PRO A 195 -10.55 12.11 -8.82
N TYR A 196 -10.93 10.83 -8.72
CA TYR A 196 -12.33 10.45 -8.62
C TYR A 196 -12.99 11.11 -7.43
N PHE A 197 -14.27 11.47 -7.57
CA PHE A 197 -15.05 12.10 -6.51
C PHE A 197 -16.45 11.48 -6.44
N THR A 198 -16.63 10.55 -5.50
CA THR A 198 -17.87 9.77 -5.35
C THR A 198 -18.14 9.40 -3.90
N ASP A 199 -19.35 8.99 -3.61
CA ASP A 199 -19.82 8.39 -2.36
C ASP A 199 -19.97 6.85 -2.46
N ARG A 200 -19.59 6.25 -3.61
CA ARG A 200 -19.69 4.80 -3.83
C ARG A 200 -18.33 4.24 -4.15
N LEU A 201 -17.90 3.29 -3.34
CA LEU A 201 -16.63 2.58 -3.50
C LEU A 201 -16.88 1.13 -3.83
N ASP A 202 -16.09 0.60 -4.73
CA ASP A 202 -15.99 -0.82 -5.02
C ASP A 202 -14.57 -1.25 -4.61
N ALA A 203 -14.45 -1.91 -3.45
CA ALA A 203 -13.19 -2.15 -2.78
C ALA A 203 -12.93 -3.63 -2.55
N GLN A 204 -11.67 -4.03 -2.73
CA GLN A 204 -11.17 -5.30 -2.24
C GLN A 204 -10.85 -5.15 -0.75
N ILE A 205 -11.48 -5.96 0.09
CA ILE A 205 -11.34 -5.89 1.55
C ILE A 205 -10.69 -7.17 2.07
N VAL A 206 -9.70 -7.00 2.93
CA VAL A 206 -9.15 -8.06 3.78
C VAL A 206 -9.73 -7.83 5.18
N TRP A 207 -10.60 -8.72 5.64
CA TRP A 207 -11.25 -8.52 6.93
C TRP A 207 -10.40 -9.06 8.08
N MET A 208 -10.10 -8.22 9.06
CA MET A 208 -9.14 -8.50 10.14
C MET A 208 -9.79 -8.55 11.53
N SER A 209 -11.12 -8.53 11.62
CA SER A 209 -11.84 -8.60 12.89
C SER A 209 -12.45 -9.99 13.11
N GLU A 210 -12.55 -10.40 14.38
CA GLU A 210 -13.26 -11.63 14.77
C GLU A 210 -14.76 -11.52 14.55
N VAL A 211 -15.33 -10.30 14.66
CA VAL A 211 -16.74 -10.04 14.34
C VAL A 211 -16.88 -9.96 12.82
N PRO A 212 -17.73 -10.80 12.21
CA PRO A 212 -17.91 -10.79 10.76
C PRO A 212 -18.38 -9.44 10.20
N MET A 213 -17.88 -9.08 9.04
CA MET A 213 -18.36 -7.93 8.27
C MET A 213 -19.63 -8.33 7.51
N THR A 214 -20.75 -7.63 7.77
CA THR A 214 -22.04 -7.96 7.15
C THR A 214 -22.66 -6.75 6.44
N PRO A 215 -23.42 -6.97 5.35
CA PRO A 215 -24.19 -5.91 4.70
C PRO A 215 -25.14 -5.20 5.68
N GLY A 216 -25.34 -3.89 5.45
CA GLY A 216 -26.14 -3.02 6.31
C GLY A 216 -25.40 -2.46 7.52
N THR A 217 -24.22 -2.98 7.85
CA THR A 217 -23.43 -2.48 8.99
C THR A 217 -22.65 -1.22 8.61
N GLN A 218 -22.61 -0.29 9.56
CA GLN A 218 -21.84 0.95 9.44
C GLN A 218 -20.41 0.77 9.91
N TYR A 219 -19.48 1.33 9.16
CA TYR A 219 -18.04 1.32 9.46
C TYR A 219 -17.45 2.72 9.34
N LEU A 220 -16.45 3.01 10.17
CA LEU A 220 -15.62 4.19 10.01
C LEU A 220 -14.53 3.89 8.96
N ILE A 221 -14.55 4.64 7.88
CA ILE A 221 -13.64 4.47 6.75
C ILE A 221 -12.64 5.62 6.74
N LYS A 222 -11.37 5.28 6.60
CA LYS A 222 -10.29 6.25 6.48
C LYS A 222 -9.68 6.14 5.09
N LEU A 223 -9.77 7.24 4.32
CA LEU A 223 -9.13 7.43 3.03
C LEU A 223 -8.09 8.56 3.14
N GLY A 224 -6.82 8.22 3.08
CA GLY A 224 -5.75 9.17 3.33
C GLY A 224 -5.93 9.89 4.67
N THR A 225 -6.20 11.20 4.65
CA THR A 225 -6.40 12.04 5.84
C THR A 225 -7.87 12.20 6.23
N ARG A 226 -8.81 11.81 5.34
CA ARG A 226 -10.25 11.94 5.54
C ARG A 226 -10.83 10.73 6.27
N LYS A 227 -11.73 10.97 7.21
CA LYS A 227 -12.54 9.95 7.87
C LYS A 227 -14.00 10.17 7.54
N VAL A 228 -14.70 9.12 7.11
CA VAL A 228 -16.11 9.15 6.75
C VAL A 228 -16.79 7.88 7.27
N THR A 229 -18.09 7.95 7.51
CA THR A 229 -18.89 6.75 7.77
C THR A 229 -19.33 6.15 6.44
N GLY A 230 -19.27 4.83 6.33
CA GLY A 230 -19.76 4.10 5.17
C GLY A 230 -20.54 2.86 5.61
N ILE A 231 -21.45 2.43 4.75
CA ILE A 231 -22.24 1.23 4.94
C ILE A 231 -21.78 0.21 3.90
N LEU A 232 -21.49 -1.01 4.34
CA LEU A 232 -21.35 -2.15 3.43
C LEU A 232 -22.71 -2.41 2.79
N SER A 233 -22.85 -2.16 1.50
CA SER A 233 -24.13 -2.41 0.81
C SER A 233 -24.22 -3.81 0.23
N ASP A 234 -23.08 -4.38 -0.21
CA ASP A 234 -23.07 -5.68 -0.85
C ASP A 234 -21.66 -6.30 -0.83
N ILE A 235 -21.60 -7.65 -0.90
CA ILE A 235 -20.39 -8.44 -1.12
C ILE A 235 -20.56 -9.14 -2.45
N HIS A 236 -19.83 -8.69 -3.48
CA HIS A 236 -19.94 -9.27 -4.81
C HIS A 236 -19.47 -10.73 -4.83
N PHE A 237 -18.32 -10.99 -4.19
CA PHE A 237 -17.73 -12.32 -4.03
C PHE A 237 -16.65 -12.30 -2.95
N LYS A 238 -16.34 -13.49 -2.45
CA LYS A 238 -15.14 -13.77 -1.66
C LYS A 238 -14.11 -14.49 -2.52
N THR A 239 -12.84 -14.36 -2.20
CA THR A 239 -11.76 -15.09 -2.89
C THR A 239 -11.22 -16.17 -1.98
N ASP A 240 -11.28 -17.43 -2.42
CA ASP A 240 -10.57 -18.52 -1.78
C ASP A 240 -9.07 -18.37 -2.04
N VAL A 241 -8.29 -18.17 -0.99
CA VAL A 241 -6.84 -17.93 -1.09
C VAL A 241 -6.04 -19.14 -1.53
N ASN A 242 -6.60 -20.34 -1.52
CA ASN A 242 -5.92 -21.57 -1.96
C ASN A 242 -6.11 -21.83 -3.46
N THR A 243 -7.33 -21.62 -3.97
CA THR A 243 -7.69 -21.87 -5.38
C THR A 243 -7.66 -20.59 -6.22
N LEU A 244 -7.80 -19.41 -5.58
CA LEU A 244 -8.03 -18.08 -6.17
C LEU A 244 -9.38 -17.95 -6.87
N GLU A 245 -10.29 -18.89 -6.63
CA GLU A 245 -11.64 -18.85 -7.17
C GLU A 245 -12.52 -17.85 -6.42
N GLN A 246 -13.47 -17.27 -7.15
CA GLN A 246 -14.49 -16.39 -6.59
C GLN A 246 -15.66 -17.24 -6.09
N VAL A 247 -16.01 -17.08 -4.82
CA VAL A 247 -17.13 -17.79 -4.19
C VAL A 247 -18.15 -16.77 -3.67
N LEU A 248 -19.42 -17.12 -3.74
CA LEU A 248 -20.48 -16.30 -3.16
C LEU A 248 -20.37 -16.29 -1.63
N GLY A 249 -20.79 -15.20 -1.01
CA GLY A 249 -20.85 -15.07 0.45
C GLY A 249 -21.60 -13.81 0.86
N ASP A 250 -22.27 -13.90 1.98
CA ASP A 250 -23.09 -12.85 2.59
C ASP A 250 -22.39 -12.09 3.73
N SER A 251 -21.19 -12.54 4.09
CA SER A 251 -20.38 -11.95 5.16
C SER A 251 -18.90 -12.21 4.92
N LEU A 252 -18.02 -11.39 5.52
CA LEU A 252 -16.59 -11.68 5.60
C LEU A 252 -16.20 -11.98 7.03
N SER A 253 -15.72 -13.20 7.27
CA SER A 253 -15.11 -13.62 8.52
C SER A 253 -13.65 -13.24 8.62
N LEU A 254 -13.04 -13.41 9.80
CA LEU A 254 -11.61 -13.12 10.03
C LEU A 254 -10.72 -13.75 8.96
N ASN A 255 -9.83 -12.93 8.38
CA ASN A 255 -8.90 -13.30 7.32
C ASN A 255 -9.54 -13.65 5.96
N GLU A 256 -10.82 -13.46 5.78
CA GLU A 256 -11.45 -13.58 4.47
C GLU A 256 -11.20 -12.33 3.63
N ILE A 257 -11.17 -12.54 2.32
CA ILE A 257 -10.92 -11.48 1.33
C ILE A 257 -12.12 -11.44 0.37
N GLY A 258 -12.69 -10.25 0.18
CA GLY A 258 -13.84 -10.10 -0.68
C GLY A 258 -13.88 -8.77 -1.44
N ARG A 259 -14.59 -8.78 -2.56
CA ARG A 259 -14.94 -7.58 -3.33
C ARG A 259 -16.25 -7.02 -2.80
N CYS A 260 -16.22 -5.80 -2.30
CA CYS A 260 -17.32 -5.21 -1.55
C CYS A 260 -17.72 -3.86 -2.12
N LYS A 261 -19.03 -3.59 -2.11
CA LYS A 261 -19.60 -2.30 -2.43
C LYS A 261 -19.90 -1.53 -1.14
N ILE A 262 -19.35 -0.33 -1.04
CA ILE A 262 -19.51 0.54 0.12
C ILE A 262 -20.17 1.84 -0.33
N VAL A 263 -21.18 2.27 0.43
CA VAL A 263 -21.82 3.58 0.26
C VAL A 263 -21.43 4.48 1.41
N LEU A 264 -20.81 5.62 1.09
CA LEU A 264 -20.34 6.60 2.06
C LEU A 264 -21.41 7.63 2.38
N THR A 265 -21.37 8.22 3.56
CA THR A 265 -22.27 9.31 3.96
C THR A 265 -21.97 10.64 3.24
N GLN A 266 -20.81 10.76 2.61
CA GLN A 266 -20.41 11.92 1.83
C GLN A 266 -19.43 11.53 0.73
N ARG A 267 -19.39 12.31 -0.34
CA ARG A 267 -18.42 12.10 -1.42
C ARG A 267 -16.98 12.35 -0.94
N VAL A 268 -16.06 11.55 -1.44
CA VAL A 268 -14.62 11.64 -1.14
C VAL A 268 -13.82 11.71 -2.43
N ALA A 269 -12.68 12.39 -2.37
CA ALA A 269 -11.69 12.40 -3.44
C ALA A 269 -10.70 11.25 -3.21
N PHE A 270 -10.49 10.42 -4.24
CA PHE A 270 -9.56 9.29 -4.18
C PHE A 270 -9.06 8.92 -5.58
N ASP A 271 -7.94 8.23 -5.65
CA ASP A 271 -7.47 7.57 -6.87
C ASP A 271 -7.73 6.06 -6.77
N THR A 272 -7.59 5.32 -7.88
CA THR A 272 -7.55 3.86 -7.76
C THR A 272 -6.30 3.46 -6.98
N TYR A 273 -6.40 2.41 -6.16
CA TYR A 273 -5.27 1.93 -5.34
C TYR A 273 -4.04 1.58 -6.19
N GLN A 274 -4.24 1.05 -7.40
CA GLN A 274 -3.15 0.75 -8.34
C GLN A 274 -2.43 2.01 -8.84
N ALA A 275 -3.16 3.11 -9.07
CA ALA A 275 -2.56 4.39 -9.51
C ALA A 275 -1.84 5.10 -8.36
N ASN A 276 -2.42 5.08 -7.15
CA ASN A 276 -1.83 5.74 -5.98
C ASN A 276 -2.27 5.07 -4.67
N ARG A 277 -1.39 4.28 -4.06
CA ARG A 277 -1.67 3.55 -2.81
C ARG A 277 -1.94 4.43 -1.59
N ARG A 278 -1.60 5.72 -1.63
CA ARG A 278 -1.78 6.64 -0.49
C ARG A 278 -3.13 7.36 -0.53
N THR A 279 -3.74 7.43 -1.70
CA THR A 279 -5.01 8.13 -1.92
C THR A 279 -6.12 7.22 -2.43
N GLY A 280 -5.79 5.95 -2.73
CA GLY A 280 -6.71 4.90 -3.17
C GLY A 280 -7.16 3.94 -2.07
#